data_2afff51f063fcd85ef363a5fb4b1d97b
#
_entry.id   2afff51f063fcd85ef363a5fb4b1d97b
#
_cell.length_a   1.000
_cell.length_b   1.000
_cell.length_c   1.000
_cell.angle_alpha   90.00
_cell.angle_beta   90.00
_cell.angle_gamma   90.00
#
_symmetry.space_group_name_H-M   'P 1'
#
loop_
_entity.id
_entity.type
_entity.pdbx_description
1 polymer ?
#
loop_
_entity_poly.entity_id
_entity_poly.type
_entity_poly.pdbx_seq_one_letter_code
_entity_poly.pdbx_strand_id
1 'polypeptide(L)'
;MRKKLIILTILCIFLLLTGCRTETDVKVYQDTEEVTVTHVEVERTAVVTGIDLETNVISFRDCMNSEYFELIYHGGVGVYNTYGRDIGISGIGNGSVVDVLYYEDTSKLVNIYINEKATVLKGITKFSADPDSQTAKYKGTTCTLWSDVVAYDGDELLDIKEINTEDQVTLTFFGGKLVSVVIELGHGYVRLSNHDTYIGGMVEIGYDVIVPVTSDMLVAVREGKYTLRIYNGDYSNSKPVEVKKGKEVTVDLTDIAIPTGTVTFNITPAEATLYVSGEEQDDFAYTNLYGTYGIRVTCEGYNTFNGSFKISQPVNTFDIELVANEDLEDTEETTEETTETSETTTETEGTTTEATTEAAGGTTSGEGSTTEAQGTENANTTGNTITIKGPEGAGVYVDGDYVGLAPISFPKVVGTHTITLYKTGYLIKSYTITAADNGEDDEHTFPALTSVFDAIED
;
A
#
# COMPACT_ATOMS: atom_id res chain seq x y z
N MET A 1 -55.28 -50.22 -29.65
CA MET A 1 -54.18 -49.88 -30.54
C MET A 1 -53.46 -48.53 -30.12
N ARG A 2 -54.14 -47.49 -29.63
CA ARG A 2 -53.52 -46.22 -29.28
C ARG A 2 -52.50 -46.28 -28.11
N LYS A 3 -52.69 -47.15 -27.10
CA LYS A 3 -51.73 -47.25 -25.97
C LYS A 3 -50.37 -47.91 -26.34
N LYS A 4 -50.38 -48.84 -27.31
CA LYS A 4 -49.17 -49.52 -27.79
C LYS A 4 -48.30 -48.60 -28.68
N LEU A 5 -48.93 -47.65 -29.40
CA LEU A 5 -48.28 -46.71 -30.25
C LEU A 5 -47.54 -45.59 -29.43
N ILE A 6 -48.17 -45.20 -28.31
CA ILE A 6 -47.54 -44.17 -27.40
C ILE A 6 -46.32 -44.76 -26.67
N ILE A 7 -46.36 -46.03 -26.27
CA ILE A 7 -45.21 -46.69 -25.64
C ILE A 7 -44.05 -46.87 -26.62
N LEU A 8 -44.32 -47.12 -27.89
CA LEU A 8 -43.31 -47.29 -28.93
C LEU A 8 -42.65 -45.93 -29.27
N THR A 9 -43.41 -44.81 -29.28
CA THR A 9 -42.87 -43.47 -29.49
C THR A 9 -42.04 -42.96 -28.29
N ILE A 10 -42.43 -43.28 -27.07
CA ILE A 10 -41.65 -42.96 -25.87
C ILE A 10 -40.35 -43.77 -25.82
N LEU A 11 -40.38 -45.05 -26.21
CA LEU A 11 -39.18 -45.88 -26.29
C LEU A 11 -38.20 -45.41 -27.39
N CYS A 12 -38.68 -44.91 -28.53
CA CYS A 12 -37.83 -44.31 -29.57
C CYS A 12 -37.23 -42.97 -29.15
N ILE A 13 -37.94 -42.16 -28.33
CA ILE A 13 -37.41 -40.90 -27.80
C ILE A 13 -36.33 -41.15 -26.72
N PHE A 14 -36.47 -42.23 -25.91
CA PHE A 14 -35.47 -42.61 -24.90
C PHE A 14 -34.20 -43.20 -25.53
N LEU A 15 -34.28 -43.81 -26.73
CA LEU A 15 -33.10 -44.29 -27.48
C LEU A 15 -32.33 -43.18 -28.19
N LEU A 16 -32.90 -41.96 -28.32
CA LEU A 16 -32.23 -40.80 -28.90
C LEU A 16 -31.54 -39.94 -27.86
N LEU A 17 -31.70 -40.22 -26.55
CA LEU A 17 -31.06 -39.48 -25.43
C LEU A 17 -29.85 -40.20 -24.82
N THR A 18 -29.51 -41.42 -25.27
CA THR A 18 -28.20 -41.98 -24.98
C THR A 18 -27.23 -41.33 -25.94
N GLY A 19 -26.66 -40.18 -25.50
CA GLY A 19 -25.58 -39.53 -26.21
C GLY A 19 -24.46 -40.51 -26.37
N CYS A 20 -24.23 -40.94 -27.62
CA CYS A 20 -22.99 -41.58 -28.00
C CYS A 20 -21.86 -40.61 -27.63
N ARG A 21 -20.99 -41.02 -26.72
CA ARG A 21 -19.59 -40.58 -26.73
C ARG A 21 -19.07 -41.02 -28.09
N THR A 22 -19.03 -40.13 -29.07
CA THR A 22 -18.42 -40.39 -30.37
C THR A 22 -16.91 -40.31 -30.16
N GLU A 23 -16.26 -41.45 -30.18
CA GLU A 23 -14.89 -41.51 -30.65
C GLU A 23 -14.93 -40.89 -32.03
N THR A 24 -14.26 -39.72 -32.19
CA THR A 24 -14.18 -39.05 -33.49
C THR A 24 -13.09 -39.70 -34.30
N ASP A 25 -13.45 -40.76 -35.02
CA ASP A 25 -12.58 -41.31 -36.04
C ASP A 25 -12.43 -40.33 -37.18
N VAL A 26 -11.27 -39.70 -37.26
CA VAL A 26 -10.91 -38.87 -38.42
C VAL A 26 -10.39 -39.80 -39.54
N LYS A 27 -11.24 -40.01 -40.56
CA LYS A 27 -10.86 -40.77 -41.74
C LYS A 27 -9.97 -39.97 -42.68
N VAL A 28 -8.69 -40.27 -42.71
CA VAL A 28 -7.74 -39.73 -43.69
C VAL A 28 -7.70 -40.68 -44.89
N TYR A 29 -8.24 -40.25 -46.04
CA TYR A 29 -8.11 -41.02 -47.28
C TYR A 29 -6.76 -40.83 -47.90
N GLN A 30 -5.86 -41.83 -47.79
CA GLN A 30 -4.74 -42.02 -48.72
C GLN A 30 -5.07 -43.22 -49.66
N ASP A 31 -4.69 -43.05 -50.93
CA ASP A 31 -5.00 -43.93 -52.06
C ASP A 31 -4.57 -45.36 -51.89
N THR A 32 -5.09 -46.15 -50.96
CA THR A 32 -5.14 -47.62 -50.90
C THR A 32 -5.41 -48.25 -49.55
N GLU A 33 -5.34 -47.52 -48.40
CA GLU A 33 -5.75 -48.07 -47.08
C GLU A 33 -6.36 -47.01 -46.19
N GLU A 34 -7.55 -47.23 -45.62
CA GLU A 34 -8.25 -46.40 -44.66
C GLU A 34 -7.48 -46.47 -43.31
N VAL A 35 -6.64 -45.47 -43.01
CA VAL A 35 -5.93 -45.38 -41.73
C VAL A 35 -6.83 -44.63 -40.75
N THR A 36 -7.44 -45.36 -39.82
CA THR A 36 -8.17 -44.74 -38.69
C THR A 36 -7.12 -44.29 -37.65
N VAL A 37 -6.93 -42.97 -37.51
CA VAL A 37 -6.06 -42.44 -36.46
C VAL A 37 -6.96 -42.22 -35.21
N THR A 38 -6.73 -43.01 -34.17
CA THR A 38 -7.39 -42.86 -32.87
C THR A 38 -6.54 -41.95 -32.00
N HIS A 39 -7.04 -40.76 -31.65
CA HIS A 39 -6.39 -39.84 -30.72
C HIS A 39 -6.84 -40.16 -29.30
N VAL A 40 -5.90 -40.05 -28.34
CA VAL A 40 -6.20 -40.18 -26.92
C VAL A 40 -6.50 -38.77 -26.36
N GLU A 41 -7.74 -38.59 -25.87
CA GLU A 41 -8.15 -37.37 -25.22
C GLU A 41 -7.72 -37.40 -23.76
N VAL A 42 -7.09 -36.31 -23.29
CA VAL A 42 -6.65 -36.09 -21.91
C VAL A 42 -7.25 -34.79 -21.40
N GLU A 43 -7.70 -34.80 -20.17
CA GLU A 43 -8.22 -33.61 -19.46
C GLU A 43 -7.30 -33.25 -18.31
N ARG A 44 -6.95 -31.95 -18.19
CA ARG A 44 -6.15 -31.41 -17.07
C ARG A 44 -6.75 -30.11 -16.56
N THR A 45 -6.66 -29.89 -15.25
CA THR A 45 -6.95 -28.59 -14.64
C THR A 45 -5.63 -27.82 -14.47
N ALA A 46 -5.56 -26.64 -15.04
CA ALA A 46 -4.31 -25.87 -15.07
C ALA A 46 -4.54 -24.36 -14.98
N VAL A 47 -3.51 -23.64 -14.54
CA VAL A 47 -3.40 -22.18 -14.65
C VAL A 47 -2.84 -21.83 -16.03
N VAL A 48 -3.50 -20.90 -16.74
CA VAL A 48 -2.98 -20.33 -17.99
C VAL A 48 -1.77 -19.47 -17.65
N THR A 49 -0.61 -19.78 -18.25
CA THR A 49 0.64 -19.05 -17.99
C THR A 49 1.15 -18.27 -19.19
N GLY A 50 0.56 -18.44 -20.36
CA GLY A 50 0.88 -17.67 -21.55
C GLY A 50 -0.12 -17.97 -22.67
N ILE A 51 -0.48 -16.94 -23.44
CA ILE A 51 -1.32 -17.05 -24.63
C ILE A 51 -0.59 -16.37 -25.78
N ASP A 52 0.00 -17.15 -26.66
CA ASP A 52 0.67 -16.67 -27.87
C ASP A 52 -0.19 -17.05 -29.11
N LEU A 53 -0.91 -16.09 -29.63
CA LEU A 53 -1.75 -16.27 -30.80
C LEU A 53 -0.97 -16.12 -32.12
N GLU A 54 0.28 -15.67 -32.10
CA GLU A 54 1.14 -15.60 -33.29
C GLU A 54 1.69 -16.99 -33.60
N THR A 55 2.15 -17.70 -32.58
CA THR A 55 2.63 -19.09 -32.71
C THR A 55 1.52 -20.12 -32.52
N ASN A 56 0.31 -19.69 -32.13
CA ASN A 56 -0.83 -20.53 -31.77
C ASN A 56 -0.52 -21.51 -30.62
N VAL A 57 0.20 -21.06 -29.61
CA VAL A 57 0.54 -21.84 -28.44
C VAL A 57 -0.08 -21.22 -27.19
N ILE A 58 -0.66 -22.06 -26.35
CA ILE A 58 -1.08 -21.66 -25.01
C ILE A 58 -0.30 -22.48 -24.01
N SER A 59 0.32 -21.80 -23.06
CA SER A 59 1.13 -22.38 -22.01
C SER A 59 0.33 -22.53 -20.73
N PHE A 60 0.56 -23.59 -20.02
CA PHE A 60 -0.19 -23.97 -18.82
C PHE A 60 0.75 -24.48 -17.72
N ARG A 61 0.29 -24.32 -16.47
CA ARG A 61 0.85 -25.01 -15.30
C ARG A 61 -0.23 -25.86 -14.65
N ASP A 62 -0.01 -27.15 -14.58
CA ASP A 62 -0.95 -28.14 -13.99
C ASP A 62 -1.13 -27.86 -12.49
N CYS A 63 -2.38 -27.74 -12.05
CA CYS A 63 -2.74 -27.45 -10.66
C CYS A 63 -2.48 -28.61 -9.69
N MET A 64 -2.29 -29.84 -10.18
CA MET A 64 -2.13 -31.03 -9.35
C MET A 64 -0.66 -31.42 -9.12
N ASN A 65 0.18 -31.27 -10.14
CA ASN A 65 1.58 -31.73 -10.11
C ASN A 65 2.59 -30.61 -10.44
N SER A 66 2.11 -29.38 -10.69
CA SER A 66 2.96 -28.22 -11.04
C SER A 66 3.75 -28.38 -12.35
N GLU A 67 3.37 -29.32 -13.20
CA GLU A 67 4.00 -29.54 -14.50
C GLU A 67 3.70 -28.35 -15.44
N TYR A 68 4.73 -27.83 -16.12
CA TYR A 68 4.57 -26.89 -17.22
C TYR A 68 4.36 -27.66 -18.51
N PHE A 69 3.35 -27.28 -19.31
CA PHE A 69 3.08 -27.88 -20.60
C PHE A 69 2.47 -26.85 -21.57
N GLU A 70 2.62 -27.12 -22.84
CA GLU A 70 2.13 -26.25 -23.92
C GLU A 70 1.22 -27.03 -24.85
N LEU A 71 0.15 -26.36 -25.31
CA LEU A 71 -0.82 -26.95 -26.20
C LEU A 71 -1.03 -26.05 -27.42
N ILE A 72 -1.27 -26.69 -28.57
CA ILE A 72 -1.51 -26.01 -29.84
C ILE A 72 -2.98 -25.57 -29.90
N TYR A 73 -3.19 -24.26 -30.00
CA TYR A 73 -4.49 -23.65 -30.20
C TYR A 73 -4.80 -23.58 -31.72
N HIS A 74 -6.05 -23.71 -32.10
CA HIS A 74 -6.53 -23.49 -33.45
C HIS A 74 -7.98 -22.98 -33.45
N GLY A 75 -8.45 -22.38 -34.54
CA GLY A 75 -9.75 -21.73 -34.62
C GLY A 75 -10.98 -22.60 -34.39
N GLY A 76 -10.81 -23.92 -34.27
CA GLY A 76 -11.88 -24.86 -33.94
C GLY A 76 -11.97 -25.18 -32.44
N VAL A 77 -11.09 -24.63 -31.61
CA VAL A 77 -11.10 -24.84 -30.16
C VAL A 77 -12.24 -24.01 -29.55
N GLY A 78 -13.17 -24.68 -28.85
CA GLY A 78 -14.20 -24.01 -28.06
C GLY A 78 -13.64 -23.54 -26.72
N VAL A 79 -13.97 -22.29 -26.32
CA VAL A 79 -13.61 -21.74 -25.01
C VAL A 79 -14.89 -21.40 -24.27
N TYR A 80 -15.14 -22.06 -23.15
CA TYR A 80 -16.41 -22.01 -22.46
C TYR A 80 -16.29 -21.44 -21.06
N ASN A 81 -17.27 -20.63 -20.64
CA ASN A 81 -17.39 -20.21 -19.26
C ASN A 81 -18.01 -21.34 -18.39
N THR A 82 -18.11 -21.10 -17.08
CA THR A 82 -18.68 -22.03 -16.10
C THR A 82 -20.14 -22.44 -16.38
N TYR A 83 -20.85 -21.73 -17.27
CA TYR A 83 -22.22 -22.02 -17.69
C TYR A 83 -22.29 -22.74 -19.05
N GLY A 84 -21.14 -23.13 -19.62
CA GLY A 84 -21.06 -23.80 -20.92
C GLY A 84 -21.30 -22.87 -22.12
N ARG A 85 -21.29 -21.54 -21.92
CA ARG A 85 -21.40 -20.57 -23.02
C ARG A 85 -20.02 -20.33 -23.64
N ASP A 86 -19.95 -20.37 -24.94
CA ASP A 86 -18.75 -19.98 -25.70
C ASP A 86 -18.41 -18.48 -25.48
N ILE A 87 -17.20 -18.21 -25.03
CA ILE A 87 -16.66 -16.87 -24.76
C ILE A 87 -15.47 -16.51 -25.65
N GLY A 88 -15.02 -17.45 -26.49
CA GLY A 88 -13.83 -17.31 -27.29
C GLY A 88 -12.54 -17.19 -26.48
N ILE A 89 -11.40 -17.17 -27.16
CA ILE A 89 -10.07 -17.13 -26.50
C ILE A 89 -9.86 -15.85 -25.66
N SER A 90 -10.48 -14.74 -26.06
CA SER A 90 -10.41 -13.47 -25.30
C SER A 90 -11.14 -13.53 -23.96
N GLY A 91 -11.91 -14.59 -23.68
CA GLY A 91 -12.59 -14.78 -22.40
C GLY A 91 -11.72 -15.38 -21.32
N ILE A 92 -10.50 -15.82 -21.63
CA ILE A 92 -9.47 -16.27 -20.69
C ILE A 92 -8.24 -15.38 -20.82
N GLY A 93 -7.41 -15.36 -19.78
CA GLY A 93 -6.14 -14.63 -19.76
C GLY A 93 -5.14 -15.31 -18.83
N ASN A 94 -3.94 -14.78 -18.78
CA ASN A 94 -2.90 -15.24 -17.86
C ASN A 94 -3.44 -15.27 -16.42
N GLY A 95 -3.15 -16.34 -15.68
CA GLY A 95 -3.66 -16.54 -14.33
C GLY A 95 -5.06 -17.17 -14.24
N SER A 96 -5.78 -17.37 -15.36
CA SER A 96 -7.06 -18.08 -15.36
C SER A 96 -6.88 -19.56 -15.05
N VAL A 97 -7.75 -20.11 -14.19
CA VAL A 97 -7.81 -21.57 -13.93
C VAL A 97 -8.83 -22.20 -14.87
N VAL A 98 -8.38 -23.16 -15.65
CA VAL A 98 -9.16 -23.80 -16.71
C VAL A 98 -9.03 -25.32 -16.66
N ASP A 99 -10.06 -26.01 -17.17
CA ASP A 99 -9.98 -27.41 -17.54
C ASP A 99 -9.75 -27.47 -19.05
N VAL A 100 -8.66 -28.11 -19.46
CA VAL A 100 -8.25 -28.25 -20.86
C VAL A 100 -8.42 -29.68 -21.33
N LEU A 101 -9.12 -29.86 -22.44
CA LEU A 101 -9.23 -31.13 -23.15
C LEU A 101 -8.37 -31.06 -24.39
N TYR A 102 -7.45 -32.01 -24.57
CA TYR A 102 -6.51 -32.03 -25.67
C TYR A 102 -6.13 -33.46 -26.10
N TYR A 103 -5.58 -33.59 -27.30
CA TYR A 103 -5.03 -34.87 -27.80
C TYR A 103 -3.60 -35.05 -27.33
N GLU A 104 -3.34 -36.12 -26.59
CA GLU A 104 -2.01 -36.39 -25.98
C GLU A 104 -0.90 -36.54 -27.03
N ASP A 105 -1.19 -37.22 -28.12
CA ASP A 105 -0.22 -37.56 -29.18
C ASP A 105 0.17 -36.35 -30.06
N THR A 106 -0.70 -35.33 -30.15
CA THR A 106 -0.49 -34.16 -31.00
C THR A 106 -0.38 -32.86 -30.24
N SER A 107 -0.62 -32.86 -28.94
CA SER A 107 -0.73 -31.66 -28.09
C SER A 107 -1.72 -30.62 -28.60
N LYS A 108 -2.73 -31.02 -29.41
CA LYS A 108 -3.75 -30.11 -29.92
C LYS A 108 -4.90 -29.96 -28.96
N LEU A 109 -5.23 -28.72 -28.65
CA LEU A 109 -6.43 -28.38 -27.88
C LEU A 109 -7.71 -28.84 -28.61
N VAL A 110 -8.64 -29.39 -27.87
CA VAL A 110 -10.01 -29.67 -28.28
C VAL A 110 -10.95 -28.60 -27.72
N ASN A 111 -10.94 -28.44 -26.41
CA ASN A 111 -11.74 -27.42 -25.70
C ASN A 111 -11.02 -26.87 -24.47
N ILE A 112 -11.42 -25.69 -24.05
CA ILE A 112 -11.02 -25.03 -22.80
C ILE A 112 -12.29 -24.65 -22.05
N TYR A 113 -12.37 -24.98 -20.77
CA TYR A 113 -13.47 -24.61 -19.89
C TYR A 113 -12.92 -23.80 -18.71
N ILE A 114 -13.54 -22.66 -18.37
CA ILE A 114 -13.22 -21.99 -17.09
C ILE A 114 -13.63 -22.95 -15.97
N ASN A 115 -12.68 -23.24 -15.08
CA ASN A 115 -12.91 -24.20 -13.99
C ASN A 115 -13.93 -23.64 -12.98
N GLU A 116 -15.01 -24.38 -12.72
CA GLU A 116 -16.10 -23.96 -11.83
C GLU A 116 -15.74 -23.94 -10.33
N LYS A 117 -14.65 -24.64 -9.93
CA LYS A 117 -14.16 -24.71 -8.55
C LYS A 117 -13.16 -23.58 -8.25
N ALA A 118 -12.73 -22.85 -9.27
CA ALA A 118 -11.88 -21.68 -9.08
C ALA A 118 -12.72 -20.53 -8.52
N THR A 119 -12.19 -19.84 -7.51
CA THR A 119 -12.79 -18.63 -6.95
C THR A 119 -11.99 -17.42 -7.38
N VAL A 120 -12.63 -16.46 -8.05
CA VAL A 120 -11.99 -15.24 -8.56
C VAL A 120 -12.50 -14.03 -7.77
N LEU A 121 -11.60 -13.31 -7.13
CA LEU A 121 -11.89 -12.07 -6.40
C LEU A 121 -11.25 -10.90 -7.15
N LYS A 122 -12.08 -9.97 -7.63
CA LYS A 122 -11.66 -8.78 -8.38
C LYS A 122 -11.63 -7.52 -7.53
N GLY A 123 -10.87 -6.52 -7.96
CA GLY A 123 -10.83 -5.22 -7.31
C GLY A 123 -10.27 -5.25 -5.89
N ILE A 124 -9.34 -6.16 -5.62
CA ILE A 124 -8.71 -6.26 -4.31
C ILE A 124 -7.60 -5.23 -4.20
N THR A 125 -7.61 -4.47 -3.13
CA THR A 125 -6.56 -3.49 -2.75
C THR A 125 -5.93 -3.90 -1.43
N LYS A 126 -4.77 -3.31 -1.10
CA LYS A 126 -3.98 -3.63 0.10
C LYS A 126 -3.65 -5.13 0.16
N PHE A 127 -3.32 -5.69 -1.01
CA PHE A 127 -2.78 -7.03 -1.13
C PHE A 127 -1.29 -7.03 -0.77
N SER A 128 -0.84 -8.05 -0.07
CA SER A 128 0.58 -8.32 0.16
C SER A 128 0.85 -9.80 0.18
N ALA A 129 2.01 -10.22 -0.33
CA ALA A 129 2.44 -11.60 -0.34
C ALA A 129 3.75 -11.77 0.39
N ASP A 130 3.86 -12.87 1.11
CA ASP A 130 5.09 -13.36 1.73
C ASP A 130 5.38 -14.77 1.21
N PRO A 131 6.14 -14.89 0.11
CA PRO A 131 6.48 -16.19 -0.47
C PRO A 131 7.31 -17.08 0.46
N ASP A 132 8.07 -16.49 1.36
CA ASP A 132 8.97 -17.24 2.26
C ASP A 132 8.16 -18.00 3.31
N SER A 133 7.08 -17.41 3.82
CA SER A 133 6.09 -18.09 4.67
C SER A 133 4.95 -18.76 3.89
N GLN A 134 4.96 -18.69 2.56
CA GLN A 134 3.90 -19.17 1.68
C GLN A 134 2.51 -18.63 2.03
N THR A 135 2.44 -17.36 2.40
CA THR A 135 1.18 -16.69 2.77
C THR A 135 0.96 -15.40 1.99
N ALA A 136 -0.29 -14.97 1.90
CA ALA A 136 -0.65 -13.64 1.42
C ALA A 136 -1.78 -13.06 2.30
N LYS A 137 -1.90 -11.74 2.29
CA LYS A 137 -2.93 -11.00 3.02
C LYS A 137 -3.76 -10.16 2.05
N TYR A 138 -5.05 -10.15 2.24
CA TYR A 138 -6.00 -9.29 1.54
C TYR A 138 -7.22 -9.02 2.42
N LYS A 139 -7.70 -7.79 2.50
CA LYS A 139 -8.86 -7.40 3.33
C LYS A 139 -8.81 -7.94 4.76
N GLY A 140 -7.62 -7.96 5.38
CA GLY A 140 -7.40 -8.49 6.74
C GLY A 140 -7.43 -10.02 6.85
N THR A 141 -7.59 -10.75 5.76
CA THR A 141 -7.59 -12.22 5.74
C THR A 141 -6.24 -12.74 5.26
N THR A 142 -5.68 -13.71 5.97
CA THR A 142 -4.48 -14.43 5.52
C THR A 142 -4.91 -15.68 4.75
N CYS A 143 -4.27 -15.93 3.61
CA CYS A 143 -4.46 -17.13 2.79
C CYS A 143 -3.11 -17.81 2.49
N THR A 144 -3.16 -19.06 2.06
CA THR A 144 -1.98 -19.84 1.67
C THR A 144 -1.71 -19.65 0.19
N LEU A 145 -0.45 -19.40 -0.16
CA LEU A 145 0.02 -19.40 -1.55
C LEU A 145 0.15 -20.84 -2.07
N TRP A 146 -0.13 -21.02 -3.34
CA TRP A 146 0.35 -22.20 -4.06
C TRP A 146 1.86 -22.09 -4.27
N SER A 147 2.60 -23.21 -4.24
CA SER A 147 4.08 -23.20 -4.41
C SER A 147 4.53 -22.56 -5.72
N ASP A 148 3.69 -22.63 -6.74
CA ASP A 148 3.94 -22.13 -8.09
C ASP A 148 2.99 -20.99 -8.44
N VAL A 149 2.59 -20.18 -7.45
CA VAL A 149 1.75 -18.99 -7.65
C VAL A 149 2.36 -18.09 -8.72
N VAL A 150 1.55 -17.62 -9.64
CA VAL A 150 1.97 -16.73 -10.72
C VAL A 150 1.40 -15.34 -10.52
N ALA A 151 2.17 -14.31 -10.86
CA ALA A 151 1.75 -12.93 -10.81
C ALA A 151 1.92 -12.28 -12.18
N TYR A 152 0.95 -11.48 -12.61
CA TYR A 152 0.96 -10.83 -13.93
C TYR A 152 0.60 -9.37 -13.87
N ASP A 153 1.23 -8.60 -14.75
CA ASP A 153 0.85 -7.26 -15.11
C ASP A 153 0.57 -7.22 -16.63
N GLY A 154 -0.72 -7.30 -17.02
CA GLY A 154 -1.10 -7.59 -18.39
C GLY A 154 -0.59 -8.97 -18.80
N ASP A 155 0.31 -9.02 -19.79
CA ASP A 155 0.95 -10.25 -20.26
C ASP A 155 2.35 -10.48 -19.66
N GLU A 156 2.88 -9.51 -18.90
CA GLU A 156 4.19 -9.59 -18.25
C GLU A 156 4.11 -10.43 -16.96
N LEU A 157 4.98 -11.43 -16.85
CA LEU A 157 5.13 -12.23 -15.62
C LEU A 157 5.98 -11.44 -14.62
N LEU A 158 5.48 -11.29 -13.40
CA LEU A 158 6.13 -10.57 -12.31
C LEU A 158 6.59 -11.51 -11.19
N ASP A 159 7.58 -11.07 -10.42
CA ASP A 159 7.74 -11.57 -9.05
C ASP A 159 6.56 -11.08 -8.21
N ILE A 160 5.92 -11.97 -7.45
CA ILE A 160 4.77 -11.60 -6.61
C ILE A 160 5.13 -10.52 -5.56
N LYS A 161 6.42 -10.39 -5.20
CA LYS A 161 6.94 -9.33 -4.33
C LYS A 161 6.92 -7.95 -4.98
N GLU A 162 6.83 -7.85 -6.30
CA GLU A 162 6.70 -6.58 -7.02
C GLU A 162 5.28 -6.00 -6.98
N ILE A 163 4.29 -6.79 -6.54
CA ILE A 163 2.93 -6.29 -6.36
C ILE A 163 2.90 -5.36 -5.14
N ASN A 164 2.60 -4.10 -5.39
CA ASN A 164 2.53 -3.08 -4.37
C ASN A 164 1.18 -3.14 -3.63
N THR A 165 1.16 -2.77 -2.35
CA THR A 165 -0.08 -2.67 -1.57
C THR A 165 -1.09 -1.67 -2.14
N GLU A 166 -0.61 -0.72 -2.96
CA GLU A 166 -1.46 0.27 -3.65
C GLU A 166 -2.06 -0.27 -4.95
N ASP A 167 -1.55 -1.38 -5.49
CA ASP A 167 -2.13 -2.00 -6.68
C ASP A 167 -3.54 -2.52 -6.40
N GLN A 168 -4.38 -2.48 -7.43
CA GLN A 168 -5.64 -3.18 -7.44
C GLN A 168 -5.47 -4.47 -8.23
N VAL A 169 -5.81 -5.60 -7.62
CA VAL A 169 -5.54 -6.92 -8.20
C VAL A 169 -6.77 -7.81 -8.27
N THR A 170 -6.72 -8.75 -9.21
CA THR A 170 -7.59 -9.94 -9.24
C THR A 170 -6.84 -11.12 -8.62
N LEU A 171 -7.46 -11.77 -7.64
CA LEU A 171 -6.95 -12.98 -6.97
C LEU A 171 -7.73 -14.19 -7.46
N THR A 172 -7.02 -15.24 -7.91
CA THR A 172 -7.64 -16.52 -8.28
C THR A 172 -7.21 -17.63 -7.33
N PHE A 173 -8.19 -18.29 -6.74
CA PHE A 173 -7.99 -19.41 -5.80
C PHE A 173 -8.42 -20.72 -6.44
N PHE A 174 -7.64 -21.77 -6.18
CA PHE A 174 -8.01 -23.15 -6.51
C PHE A 174 -7.53 -24.09 -5.42
N GLY A 175 -8.35 -25.07 -5.04
CA GLY A 175 -8.00 -26.01 -3.97
C GLY A 175 -7.71 -25.35 -2.61
N GLY A 176 -8.29 -24.17 -2.35
CA GLY A 176 -8.08 -23.41 -1.11
C GLY A 176 -6.78 -22.62 -1.06
N LYS A 177 -6.00 -22.60 -2.15
CA LYS A 177 -4.74 -21.83 -2.27
C LYS A 177 -4.88 -20.72 -3.30
N LEU A 178 -4.16 -19.61 -3.11
CA LEU A 178 -4.02 -18.55 -4.09
C LEU A 178 -3.06 -19.04 -5.19
N VAL A 179 -3.56 -19.19 -6.41
CA VAL A 179 -2.80 -19.74 -7.55
C VAL A 179 -2.34 -18.66 -8.53
N SER A 180 -3.06 -17.54 -8.61
CA SER A 180 -2.62 -16.42 -9.43
C SER A 180 -3.06 -15.07 -8.88
N VAL A 181 -2.26 -14.03 -9.21
CA VAL A 181 -2.52 -12.63 -8.93
C VAL A 181 -2.33 -11.84 -10.23
N VAL A 182 -3.31 -11.05 -10.61
CA VAL A 182 -3.24 -10.22 -11.83
C VAL A 182 -3.52 -8.77 -11.47
N ILE A 183 -2.62 -7.85 -11.83
CA ILE A 183 -2.79 -6.43 -11.61
C ILE A 183 -3.87 -5.90 -12.56
N GLU A 184 -4.92 -5.27 -12.01
CA GLU A 184 -5.98 -4.56 -12.75
C GLU A 184 -5.63 -3.09 -12.95
N LEU A 185 -5.16 -2.43 -11.87
CA LEU A 185 -4.65 -1.07 -11.86
C LEU A 185 -3.33 -1.06 -11.09
N GLY A 186 -2.26 -0.68 -11.76
CA GLY A 186 -0.94 -0.60 -11.17
C GLY A 186 -0.71 0.71 -10.40
N HIS A 187 0.47 0.86 -9.84
CA HIS A 187 0.89 2.07 -9.15
C HIS A 187 1.88 2.88 -9.98
N GLY A 188 1.98 4.17 -9.68
CA GLY A 188 3.05 5.07 -10.05
C GLY A 188 3.59 5.75 -8.81
N TYR A 189 4.36 6.81 -8.99
CA TYR A 189 5.09 7.45 -7.90
C TYR A 189 4.82 8.95 -7.88
N VAL A 190 4.58 9.48 -6.69
CA VAL A 190 4.41 10.91 -6.43
C VAL A 190 5.60 11.42 -5.65
N ARG A 191 6.29 12.40 -6.20
CA ARG A 191 7.33 13.17 -5.53
C ARG A 191 6.83 14.58 -5.26
N LEU A 192 7.13 15.13 -4.09
CA LEU A 192 6.90 16.55 -3.79
C LEU A 192 8.16 17.36 -4.07
N SER A 193 7.98 18.61 -4.49
CA SER A 193 9.06 19.58 -4.61
C SER A 193 8.64 20.91 -4.02
N ASN A 194 9.62 21.68 -3.50
CA ASN A 194 9.40 22.97 -2.81
C ASN A 194 8.38 22.86 -1.67
N HIS A 195 8.48 21.79 -0.89
CA HIS A 195 7.54 21.42 0.18
C HIS A 195 8.10 21.64 1.60
N ASP A 196 9.24 22.34 1.73
CA ASP A 196 9.95 22.54 3.01
C ASP A 196 9.03 23.08 4.12
N THR A 197 8.10 23.97 3.76
CA THR A 197 7.15 24.58 4.72
C THR A 197 6.10 23.59 5.24
N TYR A 198 6.00 22.41 4.63
CA TYR A 198 5.06 21.34 5.02
C TYR A 198 5.75 20.17 5.74
N ILE A 199 7.09 20.18 5.86
CA ILE A 199 7.83 19.12 6.59
C ILE A 199 7.30 19.04 8.03
N GLY A 200 7.05 17.81 8.50
CA GLY A 200 6.43 17.53 9.80
C GLY A 200 4.90 17.57 9.80
N GLY A 201 4.29 18.00 8.70
CA GLY A 201 2.85 17.86 8.45
C GLY A 201 2.50 16.53 7.77
N MET A 202 1.35 16.49 7.10
CA MET A 202 0.84 15.30 6.43
C MET A 202 0.45 15.60 4.99
N VAL A 203 0.58 14.60 4.12
CA VAL A 203 0.04 14.61 2.76
C VAL A 203 -0.95 13.47 2.58
N GLU A 204 -2.08 13.78 1.96
CA GLU A 204 -3.15 12.85 1.60
C GLU A 204 -3.29 12.84 0.07
N ILE A 205 -3.24 11.68 -0.55
CA ILE A 205 -3.44 11.50 -1.98
C ILE A 205 -4.63 10.56 -2.20
N GLY A 206 -5.76 11.13 -2.63
CA GLY A 206 -7.03 10.42 -2.62
C GLY A 206 -7.51 10.16 -1.19
N TYR A 207 -7.99 8.94 -0.91
CA TYR A 207 -8.44 8.52 0.43
C TYR A 207 -7.61 7.37 1.01
N ASP A 208 -6.71 6.82 0.22
CA ASP A 208 -6.02 5.56 0.53
C ASP A 208 -4.58 5.80 1.00
N VAL A 209 -3.96 6.92 0.60
CA VAL A 209 -2.56 7.25 0.91
C VAL A 209 -2.53 8.48 1.81
N ILE A 210 -2.13 8.30 3.07
CA ILE A 210 -1.95 9.37 4.06
C ILE A 210 -0.61 9.11 4.75
N VAL A 211 0.37 10.00 4.49
CA VAL A 211 1.74 9.83 5.01
C VAL A 211 2.30 11.15 5.55
N PRO A 212 3.24 11.11 6.51
CA PRO A 212 3.97 12.30 6.96
C PRO A 212 4.74 12.95 5.80
N VAL A 213 4.90 14.26 5.84
CA VAL A 213 5.74 14.99 4.89
C VAL A 213 7.17 15.03 5.42
N THR A 214 8.08 14.43 4.67
CA THR A 214 9.53 14.38 4.97
C THR A 214 10.32 15.17 3.93
N SER A 215 11.61 15.40 4.18
CA SER A 215 12.46 16.24 3.31
C SER A 215 12.69 15.70 1.91
N ASP A 216 12.68 14.38 1.77
CA ASP A 216 12.76 13.70 0.46
C ASP A 216 11.83 12.47 0.51
N MET A 217 10.79 12.48 -0.32
CA MET A 217 9.81 11.44 -0.32
C MET A 217 9.40 11.03 -1.74
N LEU A 218 9.16 9.75 -1.91
CA LEU A 218 8.68 9.15 -3.15
C LEU A 218 7.61 8.12 -2.81
N VAL A 219 6.36 8.49 -2.99
CA VAL A 219 5.22 7.73 -2.52
C VAL A 219 4.60 6.93 -3.65
N ALA A 220 4.43 5.62 -3.46
CA ALA A 220 3.68 4.78 -4.39
C ALA A 220 2.18 5.08 -4.25
N VAL A 221 1.52 5.29 -5.38
CA VAL A 221 0.09 5.63 -5.45
C VAL A 221 -0.51 4.91 -6.66
N ARG A 222 -1.68 4.28 -6.50
CA ARG A 222 -2.39 3.65 -7.61
C ARG A 222 -2.59 4.63 -8.76
N GLU A 223 -2.50 4.15 -9.99
CA GLU A 223 -2.78 4.98 -11.16
C GLU A 223 -4.19 5.57 -11.12
N GLY A 224 -4.32 6.83 -11.49
CA GLY A 224 -5.59 7.55 -11.42
C GLY A 224 -5.43 9.05 -11.36
N LYS A 225 -6.57 9.74 -11.19
CA LYS A 225 -6.62 11.19 -10.98
C LYS A 225 -7.09 11.46 -9.56
N TYR A 226 -6.30 12.24 -8.83
CA TYR A 226 -6.50 12.51 -7.43
C TYR A 226 -6.45 14.01 -7.11
N THR A 227 -6.96 14.35 -5.94
CA THR A 227 -6.63 15.59 -5.26
C THR A 227 -5.60 15.25 -4.19
N LEU A 228 -4.39 15.77 -4.35
CA LEU A 228 -3.38 15.79 -3.29
C LEU A 228 -3.75 16.90 -2.33
N ARG A 229 -3.91 16.58 -1.05
CA ARG A 229 -4.07 17.53 0.06
C ARG A 229 -2.82 17.48 0.90
N ILE A 230 -2.34 18.65 1.30
CA ILE A 230 -1.17 18.75 2.18
C ILE A 230 -1.48 19.75 3.28
N TYR A 231 -1.06 19.42 4.50
CA TYR A 231 -1.34 20.28 5.66
C TYR A 231 -0.22 20.21 6.69
N ASN A 232 -0.02 21.34 7.39
CA ASN A 232 0.88 21.46 8.53
C ASN A 232 0.25 22.46 9.51
N GLY A 233 -0.05 22.00 10.74
CA GLY A 233 -0.78 22.78 11.72
C GLY A 233 -2.14 23.25 11.18
N ASP A 234 -2.38 24.56 11.25
CA ASP A 234 -3.63 25.20 10.81
C ASP A 234 -3.72 25.39 9.27
N TYR A 235 -2.65 25.08 8.53
CA TYR A 235 -2.59 25.31 7.09
C TYR A 235 -2.84 24.04 6.30
N SER A 236 -3.75 24.14 5.34
CA SER A 236 -4.01 23.09 4.38
C SER A 236 -4.17 23.64 2.99
N ASN A 237 -3.64 22.93 2.02
CA ASN A 237 -3.79 23.25 0.61
C ASN A 237 -4.02 21.98 -0.21
N SER A 238 -4.38 22.14 -1.47
CA SER A 238 -4.59 21.00 -2.34
C SER A 238 -4.18 21.28 -3.78
N LYS A 239 -3.75 20.22 -4.48
CA LYS A 239 -3.41 20.24 -5.91
C LYS A 239 -3.96 19.01 -6.61
N PRO A 240 -4.40 19.12 -7.88
CA PRO A 240 -4.70 17.95 -8.69
C PRO A 240 -3.42 17.23 -9.06
N VAL A 241 -3.45 15.89 -9.05
CA VAL A 241 -2.36 15.04 -9.53
C VAL A 241 -2.92 13.89 -10.37
N GLU A 242 -2.27 13.58 -11.49
CA GLU A 242 -2.56 12.41 -12.31
C GLU A 242 -1.37 11.45 -12.22
N VAL A 243 -1.61 10.28 -11.63
CA VAL A 243 -0.63 9.22 -11.47
C VAL A 243 -0.79 8.22 -12.61
N LYS A 244 0.31 7.89 -13.27
CA LYS A 244 0.36 6.90 -14.34
C LYS A 244 1.21 5.72 -13.88
N LYS A 245 0.79 4.53 -14.21
CA LYS A 245 1.47 3.29 -13.89
C LYS A 245 2.96 3.33 -14.25
N GLY A 246 3.82 2.94 -13.30
CA GLY A 246 5.27 2.88 -13.45
C GLY A 246 5.95 4.23 -13.71
N LYS A 247 5.24 5.36 -13.57
CA LYS A 247 5.81 6.69 -13.82
C LYS A 247 5.85 7.54 -12.55
N GLU A 248 6.91 8.34 -12.42
CA GLU A 248 7.00 9.38 -11.43
C GLU A 248 6.28 10.64 -11.93
N VAL A 249 5.53 11.30 -11.04
CA VAL A 249 4.99 12.63 -11.21
C VAL A 249 5.48 13.51 -10.04
N THR A 250 6.09 14.65 -10.37
CA THR A 250 6.50 15.65 -9.37
C THR A 250 5.41 16.69 -9.20
N VAL A 251 4.99 16.92 -7.97
CA VAL A 251 4.03 17.98 -7.59
C VAL A 251 4.80 19.12 -6.95
N ASP A 252 4.87 20.24 -7.68
CA ASP A 252 5.51 21.47 -7.20
C ASP A 252 4.56 22.24 -6.28
N LEU A 253 5.00 22.59 -5.06
CA LEU A 253 4.23 23.26 -4.03
C LEU A 253 4.62 24.74 -3.83
N THR A 254 5.45 25.32 -4.70
CA THR A 254 5.94 26.70 -4.60
C THR A 254 4.80 27.72 -4.41
N ASP A 255 3.71 27.58 -5.17
CA ASP A 255 2.58 28.51 -5.18
C ASP A 255 1.65 28.38 -3.97
N ILE A 256 1.80 27.32 -3.19
CA ILE A 256 1.02 27.04 -1.98
C ILE A 256 1.89 26.90 -0.72
N ALA A 257 3.17 27.27 -0.80
CA ALA A 257 4.06 27.26 0.36
C ALA A 257 3.47 28.09 1.51
N ILE A 258 3.63 27.63 2.75
CA ILE A 258 3.16 28.36 3.93
C ILE A 258 4.04 29.61 4.09
N PRO A 259 3.47 30.81 4.14
CA PRO A 259 4.25 32.02 4.30
C PRO A 259 4.98 32.05 5.65
N THR A 260 6.08 32.82 5.70
CA THR A 260 6.80 33.12 6.94
C THR A 260 6.46 34.53 7.42
N GLY A 261 6.55 34.73 8.74
CA GLY A 261 6.43 36.05 9.35
C GLY A 261 7.32 36.18 10.57
N THR A 262 7.62 37.41 10.94
CA THR A 262 8.42 37.74 12.13
C THR A 262 7.50 38.32 13.20
N VAL A 263 7.67 37.90 14.45
CA VAL A 263 7.06 38.48 15.63
C VAL A 263 8.17 39.21 16.41
N THR A 264 7.91 40.46 16.80
CA THR A 264 8.71 41.18 17.76
C THR A 264 7.97 41.20 19.08
N PHE A 265 8.60 40.73 20.15
CA PHE A 265 8.06 40.74 21.49
C PHE A 265 8.57 41.96 22.24
N ASN A 266 7.64 42.80 22.69
CA ASN A 266 7.94 43.90 23.62
C ASN A 266 7.71 43.36 25.04
N ILE A 267 8.78 42.99 25.72
CA ILE A 267 8.71 42.35 27.05
C ILE A 267 9.18 43.30 28.11
N THR A 268 8.40 43.41 29.19
CA THR A 268 8.78 44.18 30.39
C THR A 268 8.73 43.22 31.60
N PRO A 269 9.81 43.10 32.39
CA PRO A 269 11.10 43.83 32.28
C PRO A 269 11.98 43.27 31.15
N ALA A 270 12.94 44.09 30.70
CA ALA A 270 13.78 43.76 29.53
C ALA A 270 14.81 42.66 29.81
N GLU A 271 15.06 42.32 31.07
CA GLU A 271 15.96 41.24 31.52
C GLU A 271 15.28 39.85 31.45
N ALA A 272 14.02 39.80 31.04
CA ALA A 272 13.26 38.54 30.94
C ALA A 272 13.86 37.61 29.89
N THR A 273 13.70 36.30 30.12
CA THR A 273 14.06 35.22 29.18
C THR A 273 12.83 34.76 28.44
N LEU A 274 12.93 34.71 27.11
CA LEU A 274 11.86 34.28 26.20
C LEU A 274 12.09 32.84 25.76
N TYR A 275 11.05 32.01 25.86
CA TYR A 275 11.01 30.67 25.29
C TYR A 275 9.84 30.56 24.30
N VAL A 276 10.13 30.07 23.09
CA VAL A 276 9.11 29.76 22.08
C VAL A 276 9.11 28.26 21.81
N SER A 277 7.97 27.64 21.95
CA SER A 277 7.79 26.17 21.77
C SER A 277 8.76 25.34 22.64
N GLY A 278 9.19 25.91 23.79
CA GLY A 278 10.09 25.27 24.74
C GLY A 278 11.56 25.59 24.54
N GLU A 279 11.95 26.23 23.43
CA GLU A 279 13.33 26.64 23.12
C GLU A 279 13.58 28.09 23.55
N GLU A 280 14.73 28.35 24.23
CA GLU A 280 15.15 29.68 24.59
C GLU A 280 15.54 30.48 23.36
N GLN A 281 15.13 31.76 23.31
CA GLN A 281 15.43 32.67 22.23
C GLN A 281 16.47 33.67 22.66
N ASP A 282 17.51 33.89 21.85
CA ASP A 282 18.57 34.85 22.10
C ASP A 282 18.06 36.30 21.96
N ASP A 283 17.03 36.52 21.13
CA ASP A 283 16.44 37.82 20.84
C ASP A 283 14.92 37.81 21.09
N PHE A 284 14.36 39.02 21.32
CA PHE A 284 12.89 39.20 21.38
C PHE A 284 12.26 39.31 19.99
N ALA A 285 12.83 38.62 19.00
CA ALA A 285 12.29 38.49 17.66
C ALA A 285 12.30 37.01 17.24
N TYR A 286 11.19 36.52 16.72
CA TYR A 286 11.03 35.16 16.29
C TYR A 286 10.44 35.10 14.87
N THR A 287 11.15 34.43 13.97
CA THR A 287 10.69 34.24 12.58
C THR A 287 10.38 32.79 12.33
N ASN A 288 9.16 32.49 11.90
CA ASN A 288 8.74 31.16 11.55
C ASN A 288 7.57 31.20 10.55
N LEU A 289 7.09 30.01 10.14
CA LEU A 289 5.90 29.85 9.31
C LEU A 289 4.68 30.49 10.01
N TYR A 290 3.69 30.89 9.22
CA TYR A 290 2.40 31.26 9.79
C TYR A 290 1.85 30.08 10.57
N GLY A 291 1.41 30.33 11.81
CA GLY A 291 0.93 29.30 12.73
C GLY A 291 0.74 29.83 14.14
N THR A 292 0.34 28.94 15.05
CA THR A 292 0.18 29.23 16.47
C THR A 292 1.31 28.55 17.25
N TYR A 293 1.99 29.31 18.10
CA TYR A 293 3.18 28.88 18.84
C TYR A 293 2.99 29.10 20.33
N GLY A 294 3.46 28.16 21.15
CA GLY A 294 3.50 28.33 22.60
C GLY A 294 4.61 29.34 23.00
N ILE A 295 4.35 30.13 24.02
CA ILE A 295 5.31 31.08 24.57
C ILE A 295 5.37 30.95 26.08
N ARG A 296 6.56 31.04 26.62
CA ARG A 296 6.84 31.15 28.05
C ARG A 296 7.84 32.25 28.27
N VAL A 297 7.58 33.16 29.19
CA VAL A 297 8.51 34.26 29.58
C VAL A 297 8.75 34.17 31.06
N THR A 298 10.04 34.23 31.46
CA THR A 298 10.47 34.15 32.85
C THR A 298 11.40 35.31 33.20
N CYS A 299 11.29 35.84 34.42
CA CYS A 299 12.22 36.81 34.97
C CYS A 299 12.30 36.60 36.49
N GLU A 300 13.49 36.78 37.07
CA GLU A 300 13.67 36.67 38.51
C GLU A 300 12.86 37.76 39.24
N GLY A 301 12.12 37.41 40.25
CA GLY A 301 11.22 38.31 41.01
C GLY A 301 9.87 38.56 40.35
N TYR A 302 9.54 37.87 39.26
CA TYR A 302 8.29 38.03 38.53
C TYR A 302 7.59 36.67 38.32
N ASN A 303 6.26 36.70 38.17
CA ASN A 303 5.47 35.54 37.81
C ASN A 303 5.76 35.12 36.38
N THR A 304 5.93 33.81 36.14
CA THR A 304 6.12 33.25 34.81
C THR A 304 4.90 33.48 33.95
N PHE A 305 5.03 34.07 32.77
CA PHE A 305 3.99 34.15 31.76
C PHE A 305 4.01 32.90 30.89
N ASN A 306 2.87 32.26 30.73
CA ASN A 306 2.66 31.15 29.79
C ASN A 306 1.45 31.49 28.90
N GLY A 307 1.60 31.33 27.60
CA GLY A 307 0.56 31.66 26.65
C GLY A 307 0.81 31.07 25.26
N SER A 308 0.12 31.63 24.29
CA SER A 308 0.35 31.34 22.86
C SER A 308 0.21 32.62 22.05
N PHE A 309 0.92 32.66 20.91
CA PHE A 309 0.79 33.74 19.94
C PHE A 309 0.62 33.17 18.53
N LYS A 310 0.12 33.99 17.61
CA LYS A 310 -0.11 33.57 16.23
C LYS A 310 0.69 34.44 15.27
N ILE A 311 1.45 33.81 14.39
CA ILE A 311 2.04 34.44 13.22
C ILE A 311 1.00 34.34 12.09
N SER A 312 0.46 35.47 11.65
CA SER A 312 -0.57 35.53 10.59
C SER A 312 -0.33 36.59 9.54
N GLN A 313 0.75 37.37 9.72
CA GLN A 313 1.18 38.46 8.85
C GLN A 313 2.72 38.45 8.74
N PRO A 314 3.28 39.08 7.69
CA PRO A 314 4.75 39.16 7.55
C PRO A 314 5.47 39.82 8.76
N VAL A 315 4.81 40.77 9.44
CA VAL A 315 5.29 41.42 10.65
C VAL A 315 4.19 41.42 11.68
N ASN A 316 4.50 40.94 12.88
CA ASN A 316 3.59 40.86 14.03
C ASN A 316 4.30 41.49 15.24
N THR A 317 3.55 42.02 16.19
CA THR A 317 4.03 42.50 17.48
C THR A 317 3.22 41.89 18.60
N PHE A 318 3.88 41.54 19.69
CA PHE A 318 3.23 40.94 20.86
C PHE A 318 3.80 41.60 22.12
N ASP A 319 2.94 42.22 22.93
CA ASP A 319 3.33 42.97 24.13
C ASP A 319 3.10 42.06 25.36
N ILE A 320 4.11 41.94 26.25
CA ILE A 320 4.04 41.13 27.46
C ILE A 320 4.61 41.99 28.62
N GLU A 321 3.79 42.18 29.65
CA GLU A 321 4.17 42.76 30.90
C GLU A 321 4.09 41.72 32.02
N LEU A 322 5.23 41.39 32.65
CA LEU A 322 5.27 40.44 33.77
C LEU A 322 4.86 41.13 35.06
N VAL A 323 4.10 40.42 35.89
CA VAL A 323 3.66 40.87 37.20
C VAL A 323 4.72 40.49 38.24
N ALA A 324 5.19 41.46 39.04
CA ALA A 324 6.15 41.24 40.13
C ALA A 324 5.52 40.34 41.23
N ASN A 325 6.34 39.48 41.85
CA ASN A 325 5.88 38.59 42.92
C ASN A 325 5.39 39.36 44.16
N GLU A 326 5.94 40.59 44.39
CA GLU A 326 5.57 41.39 45.55
C GLU A 326 4.16 42.01 45.46
N ASP A 327 3.63 42.13 44.24
CA ASP A 327 2.27 42.68 44.02
C ASP A 327 1.14 41.68 44.40
N LEU A 328 1.49 40.48 44.78
CA LEU A 328 0.54 39.42 45.23
C LEU A 328 0.48 39.28 46.75
N GLU A 329 1.44 39.88 47.53
CA GLU A 329 1.41 39.79 49.02
C GLU A 329 0.55 40.85 49.69
N ASP A 330 0.13 41.95 48.98
CA ASP A 330 -0.64 43.01 49.57
C ASP A 330 -2.18 42.84 49.48
N THR A 331 -2.67 41.65 49.21
CA THR A 331 -4.12 41.35 49.18
C THR A 331 -4.57 40.48 50.37
N GLU A 332 -3.84 40.43 51.48
CA GLU A 332 -4.31 39.87 52.74
C GLU A 332 -4.30 40.97 53.84
N GLU A 333 -5.41 41.62 54.04
CA GLU A 333 -6.05 42.02 55.30
C GLU A 333 -7.10 43.10 55.09
N THR A 334 -8.35 42.71 54.82
CA THR A 334 -9.49 43.38 55.47
C THR A 334 -10.61 42.36 55.62
N THR A 335 -10.58 41.69 56.74
CA THR A 335 -11.73 40.97 57.29
C THR A 335 -12.69 42.02 57.79
N GLU A 336 -13.82 42.26 57.16
CA GLU A 336 -15.05 42.72 57.79
C GLU A 336 -16.18 41.75 57.49
N GLU A 337 -16.56 41.13 58.58
CA GLU A 337 -17.71 40.32 58.84
C GLU A 337 -19.00 41.07 58.48
N THR A 338 -19.85 40.59 57.57
CA THR A 338 -21.29 40.85 57.59
C THR A 338 -22.04 39.63 57.06
N THR A 339 -22.86 39.14 57.95
CA THR A 339 -23.78 38.05 58.00
C THR A 339 -24.91 38.11 56.96
N GLU A 340 -25.33 36.90 56.50
CA GLU A 340 -26.66 36.45 56.07
C GLU A 340 -27.27 37.04 54.78
N THR A 341 -27.77 36.24 53.87
CA THR A 341 -28.97 35.39 53.89
C THR A 341 -29.15 34.68 52.54
N SER A 342 -29.41 33.38 52.58
CA SER A 342 -30.29 32.50 51.77
C SER A 342 -30.74 32.96 50.38
N GLU A 343 -30.73 32.14 49.38
CA GLU A 343 -31.59 30.98 49.00
C GLU A 343 -31.20 30.49 47.60
N THR A 344 -30.96 29.25 47.46
CA THR A 344 -31.73 28.11 46.92
C THR A 344 -31.81 27.93 45.40
N THR A 345 -31.49 26.71 45.04
CA THR A 345 -31.93 25.85 43.92
C THR A 345 -31.21 26.03 42.56
N THR A 346 -30.78 25.01 41.84
CA THR A 346 -31.14 23.57 41.78
C THR A 346 -30.07 22.80 40.99
N GLU A 347 -29.87 21.57 41.39
CA GLU A 347 -29.17 20.44 40.78
C GLU A 347 -29.13 20.31 39.25
N THR A 348 -28.07 19.75 38.71
CA THR A 348 -28.15 18.42 38.08
C THR A 348 -26.77 17.80 37.94
N GLU A 349 -26.70 16.55 38.28
CA GLU A 349 -25.62 15.57 38.35
C GLU A 349 -24.91 15.29 37.03
N GLY A 350 -23.68 14.72 37.17
CA GLY A 350 -23.10 13.91 36.12
C GLY A 350 -21.63 13.55 36.30
N THR A 351 -21.36 12.74 37.27
CA THR A 351 -20.42 11.58 37.36
C THR A 351 -18.96 11.70 36.92
N THR A 352 -18.13 11.64 37.92
CA THR A 352 -16.70 11.31 38.05
C THR A 352 -16.32 9.95 37.49
N THR A 353 -15.12 9.82 36.92
CA THR A 353 -14.25 8.67 37.23
C THR A 353 -12.77 9.07 37.11
N GLU A 354 -12.09 9.01 38.25
CA GLU A 354 -10.64 9.07 38.43
C GLU A 354 -9.99 7.77 37.98
N ALA A 355 -8.75 7.83 37.50
CA ALA A 355 -7.76 6.80 37.76
C ALA A 355 -6.34 7.40 37.72
N THR A 356 -5.78 7.41 38.89
CA THR A 356 -4.38 7.59 39.30
C THR A 356 -3.47 6.50 38.74
N THR A 357 -2.18 6.81 38.43
CA THR A 357 -0.99 6.09 38.93
C THR A 357 0.27 6.73 38.37
N GLU A 358 1.02 7.37 39.15
CA GLU A 358 2.36 7.14 39.80
C GLU A 358 3.57 6.94 38.88
N ALA A 359 4.55 7.76 39.19
CA ALA A 359 5.90 7.89 38.65
C ALA A 359 6.92 6.94 39.32
N ALA A 360 8.00 6.62 38.59
CA ALA A 360 9.38 6.42 39.07
C ALA A 360 10.27 6.41 37.85
N GLY A 361 11.25 7.18 37.61
CA GLY A 361 12.44 7.61 38.30
C GLY A 361 13.65 6.72 38.01
N GLY A 362 14.68 7.18 37.24
CA GLY A 362 15.96 6.50 37.16
C GLY A 362 16.89 7.04 36.06
N THR A 363 17.81 7.91 36.47
CA THR A 363 18.98 8.47 35.77
C THR A 363 20.01 7.40 35.40
N THR A 364 20.72 7.53 34.26
CA THR A 364 22.17 7.75 34.18
C THR A 364 22.69 7.95 32.76
N SER A 365 23.66 8.85 32.66
CA SER A 365 24.41 9.42 31.56
C SER A 365 25.34 8.46 30.79
N GLY A 366 25.62 8.82 29.51
CA GLY A 366 26.75 8.29 28.73
C GLY A 366 26.79 8.93 27.33
N GLU A 367 27.79 9.77 27.10
CA GLU A 367 28.08 10.50 25.87
C GLU A 367 28.44 9.58 24.69
N GLY A 368 28.03 9.96 23.47
CA GLY A 368 28.49 9.38 22.21
C GLY A 368 27.78 10.00 21.01
N SER A 369 28.35 11.07 20.46
CA SER A 369 27.88 11.79 19.28
C SER A 369 27.89 10.91 18.04
N THR A 370 26.71 10.67 17.44
CA THR A 370 26.51 10.41 16.01
C THR A 370 25.18 10.99 15.61
N THR A 371 25.19 11.73 14.51
CA THR A 371 24.05 12.46 13.96
C THR A 371 22.95 11.47 13.59
N GLU A 372 21.95 11.31 14.45
CA GLU A 372 20.76 10.51 14.19
C GLU A 372 19.66 11.42 13.64
N ALA A 373 19.11 11.00 12.49
CA ALA A 373 17.83 11.49 12.03
C ALA A 373 16.77 11.09 13.09
N GLN A 374 16.13 12.08 13.71
CA GLN A 374 15.04 11.87 14.67
C GLN A 374 13.81 11.28 13.95
N GLY A 375 13.74 9.96 13.93
CA GLY A 375 12.50 9.25 13.64
C GLY A 375 11.61 9.21 14.88
N THR A 376 10.35 9.52 14.72
CA THR A 376 9.29 9.33 15.71
C THR A 376 9.37 7.90 16.26
N GLU A 377 9.49 7.74 17.57
CA GLU A 377 9.43 6.44 18.25
C GLU A 377 8.07 5.78 18.00
N ASN A 378 8.00 4.87 17.03
CA ASN A 378 6.85 4.00 16.83
C ASN A 378 6.92 2.83 17.81
N ALA A 379 5.83 2.57 18.52
CA ALA A 379 5.66 1.54 19.54
C ALA A 379 5.90 0.08 19.06
N ASN A 380 6.28 -0.15 17.80
CA ASN A 380 6.49 -1.45 17.18
C ASN A 380 7.95 -1.74 16.76
N THR A 381 8.92 -0.99 17.26
CA THR A 381 10.34 -1.22 16.96
C THR A 381 10.86 -2.39 17.80
N THR A 382 11.40 -3.43 17.17
CA THR A 382 11.84 -4.67 17.84
C THR A 382 13.25 -4.59 18.44
N GLY A 383 14.01 -3.52 18.17
CA GLY A 383 15.45 -3.41 18.48
C GLY A 383 16.36 -4.10 17.45
N ASN A 384 15.78 -4.77 16.45
CA ASN A 384 16.46 -5.39 15.33
C ASN A 384 16.48 -4.45 14.11
N THR A 385 17.19 -4.85 13.05
CA THR A 385 17.33 -4.07 11.82
C THR A 385 16.81 -4.80 10.59
N ILE A 386 16.44 -4.03 9.56
CA ILE A 386 16.26 -4.50 8.19
C ILE A 386 17.41 -3.97 7.37
N THR A 387 18.09 -4.85 6.63
CA THR A 387 19.20 -4.49 5.74
C THR A 387 18.81 -4.72 4.28
N ILE A 388 18.87 -3.67 3.48
CA ILE A 388 18.73 -3.76 2.02
C ILE A 388 20.14 -3.81 1.43
N LYS A 389 20.54 -4.99 0.90
CA LYS A 389 21.91 -5.23 0.37
C LYS A 389 22.12 -4.75 -1.06
N GLY A 390 21.06 -4.59 -1.84
CA GLY A 390 21.15 -4.18 -3.23
C GLY A 390 19.79 -3.94 -3.89
N PRO A 391 19.80 -3.41 -5.13
CA PRO A 391 20.97 -3.12 -6.00
C PRO A 391 21.82 -1.94 -5.50
N GLU A 392 23.15 -2.05 -5.63
CA GLU A 392 24.11 -1.09 -5.08
C GLU A 392 23.91 0.32 -5.67
N GLY A 393 23.93 1.32 -4.79
CA GLY A 393 23.76 2.73 -5.14
C GLY A 393 22.35 3.13 -5.53
N ALA A 394 21.36 2.26 -5.31
CA ALA A 394 19.96 2.66 -5.41
C ALA A 394 19.51 3.38 -4.14
N GLY A 395 18.75 4.48 -4.29
CA GLY A 395 18.03 5.12 -3.19
C GLY A 395 16.93 4.19 -2.68
N VAL A 396 16.88 3.99 -1.38
CA VAL A 396 15.91 3.13 -0.69
C VAL A 396 14.90 4.01 0.02
N TYR A 397 13.63 3.78 -0.28
CA TYR A 397 12.49 4.39 0.39
C TYR A 397 11.68 3.29 1.08
N VAL A 398 11.31 3.51 2.33
CA VAL A 398 10.46 2.62 3.13
C VAL A 398 9.13 3.33 3.36
N ASP A 399 8.03 2.76 2.85
CA ASP A 399 6.69 3.34 2.93
C ASP A 399 6.59 4.79 2.42
N GLY A 400 7.51 5.15 1.50
CA GLY A 400 7.62 6.49 0.91
C GLY A 400 8.69 7.38 1.50
N ASP A 401 9.29 7.03 2.64
CA ASP A 401 10.34 7.79 3.31
C ASP A 401 11.74 7.35 2.85
N TYR A 402 12.59 8.31 2.50
CA TYR A 402 13.97 8.03 2.11
C TYR A 402 14.83 7.64 3.31
N VAL A 403 15.45 6.46 3.24
CA VAL A 403 16.30 5.94 4.32
C VAL A 403 17.80 5.91 3.98
N GLY A 404 18.15 6.03 2.69
CA GLY A 404 19.56 6.07 2.27
C GLY A 404 19.83 5.35 0.96
N LEU A 405 21.12 5.10 0.65
CA LEU A 405 21.55 4.34 -0.52
C LEU A 405 21.91 2.91 -0.14
N ALA A 406 21.47 1.93 -0.93
CA ALA A 406 21.84 0.53 -0.74
C ALA A 406 23.35 0.31 -1.00
N PRO A 407 24.07 -0.50 -0.15
CA PRO A 407 23.53 -1.21 1.01
C PRO A 407 23.25 -0.30 2.21
N ILE A 408 22.09 -0.48 2.85
CA ILE A 408 21.64 0.33 4.00
C ILE A 408 20.91 -0.52 5.02
N SER A 409 21.08 -0.22 6.32
CA SER A 409 20.33 -0.84 7.42
C SER A 409 19.54 0.23 8.18
N PHE A 410 18.31 -0.09 8.58
CA PHE A 410 17.41 0.78 9.32
C PHE A 410 16.63 -0.02 10.38
N PRO A 411 16.06 0.63 11.41
CA PRO A 411 15.32 -0.04 12.47
C PRO A 411 14.17 -0.89 11.94
N LYS A 412 14.03 -2.12 12.43
CA LYS A 412 12.96 -3.04 12.05
C LYS A 412 11.67 -2.67 12.77
N VAL A 413 10.67 -2.28 11.99
CA VAL A 413 9.29 -2.10 12.42
C VAL A 413 8.50 -3.32 11.97
N VAL A 414 7.74 -3.93 12.90
CA VAL A 414 6.92 -5.12 12.57
C VAL A 414 5.76 -4.73 11.68
N GLY A 415 5.59 -5.45 10.57
CA GLY A 415 4.50 -5.19 9.64
C GLY A 415 4.84 -5.48 8.20
N THR A 416 3.95 -5.04 7.33
CA THR A 416 4.17 -5.08 5.88
C THR A 416 4.64 -3.71 5.42
N HIS A 417 5.77 -3.67 4.71
CA HIS A 417 6.40 -2.45 4.25
C HIS A 417 6.58 -2.47 2.73
N THR A 418 6.47 -1.30 2.13
CA THR A 418 6.81 -1.06 0.73
C THR A 418 8.24 -0.55 0.63
N ILE A 419 9.12 -1.31 0.00
CA ILE A 419 10.48 -0.89 -0.33
C ILE A 419 10.49 -0.38 -1.76
N THR A 420 10.69 0.92 -1.96
CA THR A 420 10.83 1.51 -3.30
C THR A 420 12.29 1.79 -3.58
N LEU A 421 12.79 1.30 -4.71
CA LEU A 421 14.15 1.47 -5.17
C LEU A 421 14.20 2.46 -6.33
N TYR A 422 14.98 3.51 -6.16
CA TYR A 422 15.14 4.58 -7.13
C TYR A 422 16.62 4.75 -7.51
N LYS A 423 16.90 4.85 -8.81
CA LYS A 423 18.22 5.20 -9.33
C LYS A 423 18.05 6.00 -10.62
N THR A 424 18.73 7.13 -10.74
CA THR A 424 18.65 7.97 -11.94
C THR A 424 19.04 7.19 -13.19
N GLY A 425 18.20 7.22 -14.23
CA GLY A 425 18.38 6.49 -15.47
C GLY A 425 17.88 5.04 -15.48
N TYR A 426 17.20 4.63 -14.41
CA TYR A 426 16.59 3.31 -14.26
C TYR A 426 15.09 3.41 -13.99
N LEU A 427 14.33 2.35 -14.30
CA LEU A 427 12.93 2.23 -13.91
C LEU A 427 12.84 2.09 -12.40
N ILE A 428 11.90 2.82 -11.80
CA ILE A 428 11.58 2.70 -10.38
C ILE A 428 10.90 1.35 -10.15
N LYS A 429 11.30 0.63 -9.11
CA LYS A 429 10.69 -0.63 -8.70
C LYS A 429 10.31 -0.58 -7.23
N SER A 430 9.12 -1.09 -6.92
CA SER A 430 8.66 -1.28 -5.54
C SER A 430 8.47 -2.75 -5.23
N TYR A 431 8.78 -3.11 -4.00
CA TYR A 431 8.66 -4.48 -3.49
C TYR A 431 7.93 -4.45 -2.15
N THR A 432 7.11 -5.42 -1.89
CA THR A 432 6.46 -5.59 -0.60
C THR A 432 7.26 -6.59 0.23
N ILE A 433 7.65 -6.22 1.45
CA ILE A 433 8.28 -7.11 2.43
C ILE A 433 7.40 -7.23 3.67
N THR A 434 7.54 -8.32 4.41
CA THR A 434 6.88 -8.50 5.71
C THR A 434 7.95 -8.69 6.78
N ALA A 435 8.04 -7.76 7.72
CA ALA A 435 8.91 -7.83 8.88
C ALA A 435 8.17 -8.54 10.03
N ALA A 436 8.65 -9.71 10.43
CA ALA A 436 8.07 -10.48 11.53
C ALA A 436 8.72 -10.13 12.87
N ASP A 437 7.94 -10.22 13.96
CA ASP A 437 8.48 -10.14 15.33
C ASP A 437 9.08 -11.50 15.73
N ASN A 438 10.26 -11.77 15.21
CA ASN A 438 11.00 -13.01 15.43
C ASN A 438 12.28 -12.84 16.25
N GLY A 439 12.61 -11.58 16.65
CA GLY A 439 13.82 -11.25 17.39
C GLY A 439 15.12 -11.36 16.58
N GLU A 440 15.03 -11.42 15.24
CA GLU A 440 16.16 -11.53 14.32
C GLU A 440 16.19 -10.33 13.36
N ASP A 441 17.38 -10.01 12.83
CA ASP A 441 17.54 -9.03 11.76
C ASP A 441 17.06 -9.62 10.43
N ASP A 442 16.49 -8.79 9.57
CA ASP A 442 16.06 -9.18 8.23
C ASP A 442 17.04 -8.66 7.18
N GLU A 443 17.32 -9.45 6.15
CA GLU A 443 18.19 -9.08 5.04
C GLU A 443 17.46 -9.31 3.71
N HIS A 444 17.43 -8.29 2.86
CA HIS A 444 16.81 -8.35 1.54
C HIS A 444 17.79 -7.95 0.44
N THR A 445 17.77 -8.66 -0.66
CA THR A 445 18.47 -8.33 -1.90
C THR A 445 17.47 -8.40 -3.04
N PHE A 446 17.32 -7.30 -3.76
CA PHE A 446 16.39 -7.20 -4.88
C PHE A 446 17.14 -7.33 -6.22
N PRO A 447 16.45 -7.68 -7.31
CA PRO A 447 17.03 -7.72 -8.66
C PRO A 447 17.64 -6.37 -9.07
N ALA A 448 18.55 -6.40 -10.04
CA ALA A 448 19.09 -5.18 -10.64
C ALA A 448 17.95 -4.36 -11.28
N LEU A 449 18.02 -3.03 -11.15
CA LEU A 449 17.06 -2.16 -11.80
C LEU A 449 17.27 -2.16 -13.31
N THR A 450 16.19 -2.15 -14.08
CA THR A 450 16.20 -2.06 -15.54
C THR A 450 16.55 -0.64 -15.97
N SER A 451 17.50 -0.47 -16.87
CA SER A 451 17.83 0.82 -17.47
C SER A 451 16.64 1.35 -18.29
N VAL A 452 16.37 2.65 -18.20
CA VAL A 452 15.32 3.29 -19.03
C VAL A 452 15.65 3.14 -20.52
N PHE A 453 16.93 3.04 -20.90
CA PHE A 453 17.34 2.84 -22.29
C PHE A 453 17.06 1.40 -22.78
N ASP A 454 17.26 0.41 -21.93
CA ASP A 454 17.01 -1.00 -22.26
C ASP A 454 15.49 -1.29 -22.39
N ALA A 455 14.67 -0.58 -21.62
CA ALA A 455 13.20 -0.71 -21.63
C ALA A 455 12.51 -0.06 -22.87
N ILE A 456 13.24 0.60 -23.75
CA ILE A 456 12.72 1.23 -24.98
C ILE A 456 12.96 0.32 -26.20
N GLU A 457 13.84 -0.69 -26.07
CA GLU A 457 14.20 -1.59 -27.18
C GLU A 457 13.36 -2.88 -27.24
N ASP A 458 12.52 -3.16 -26.24
CA ASP A 458 11.53 -4.23 -26.19
C ASP A 458 10.10 -3.66 -26.45
#